data_94edbff99bd6cc062971b7446969bf7f
#
_entry.id   94edbff99bd6cc062971b7446969bf7f
#
_cell.length_a   1.000
_cell.length_b   1.000
_cell.length_c   1.000
_cell.angle_alpha   90.00
_cell.angle_beta   90.00
_cell.angle_gamma   90.00
#
_symmetry.space_group_name_H-M   'P 1'
#
loop_
_entity.id
_entity.type
_entity.pdbx_description
1 polymer ?
#
loop_
_entity_poly.entity_id
_entity_poly.type
_entity_poly.pdbx_seq_one_letter_code
_entity_poly.pdbx_strand_id
1 'polypeptide(L)'
;PGISSAASDVYKRQITDLTTVKKELNMPILQKDFIYDEWQIFEAKSCGADCILLISEYLNFEQLQSLLRTAENLEMDALVEFHRLDELGKIINLNIKNIGINNRNLVSLETNVLHCLDVYAKNKNLLKDYNIIAESGFSSNDDINRYLDYGIERFLIGEHLLKESF
;
A
#
# COMPACT_ATOMS: atom_id res chain seq x y z
N PRO A 1 11.46 -0.18 -26.71
CA PRO A 1 11.60 1.00 -25.89
C PRO A 1 12.48 0.68 -24.70
N GLY A 2 13.70 1.26 -24.68
CA GLY A 2 14.63 1.03 -23.58
C GLY A 2 14.08 1.64 -22.30
N ILE A 3 14.10 0.88 -21.23
CA ILE A 3 13.89 1.38 -19.87
C ILE A 3 14.97 2.44 -19.64
N SER A 4 14.60 3.65 -19.23
CA SER A 4 15.59 4.70 -18.99
C SER A 4 16.54 4.23 -17.88
N SER A 5 17.84 4.49 -18.01
CA SER A 5 18.83 4.12 -17.00
C SER A 5 18.46 4.60 -15.60
N ALA A 6 17.84 5.78 -15.50
CA ALA A 6 17.35 6.35 -14.24
C ALA A 6 16.27 5.47 -13.57
N ALA A 7 15.30 4.94 -14.34
CA ALA A 7 14.26 4.07 -13.77
C ALA A 7 14.85 2.74 -13.28
N SER A 8 15.80 2.15 -14.03
CA SER A 8 16.46 0.92 -13.60
C SER A 8 17.36 1.12 -12.37
N ASP A 9 17.96 2.30 -12.22
CA ASP A 9 18.80 2.62 -11.07
C ASP A 9 17.96 2.85 -9.81
N VAL A 10 16.78 3.48 -9.92
CA VAL A 10 15.81 3.62 -8.82
C VAL A 10 15.34 2.25 -8.36
N TYR A 11 14.93 1.39 -9.29
CA TYR A 11 14.48 0.02 -9.00
C TYR A 11 15.55 -0.81 -8.27
N LYS A 12 16.79 -0.81 -8.78
CA LYS A 12 17.91 -1.51 -8.12
C LYS A 12 18.19 -0.98 -6.71
N ARG A 13 18.03 0.32 -6.49
CA ARG A 13 18.19 0.94 -5.18
C ARG A 13 17.12 0.44 -4.22
N GLN A 14 15.85 0.39 -4.63
CA GLN A 14 14.74 -0.11 -3.80
C GLN A 14 15.00 -1.54 -3.30
N ILE A 15 15.45 -2.45 -4.17
CA ILE A 15 15.80 -3.83 -3.82
C ILE A 15 16.98 -3.88 -2.84
N THR A 16 18.03 -3.09 -3.09
CA THR A 16 19.19 -3.02 -2.18
C THR A 16 18.80 -2.47 -0.83
N ASP A 17 17.98 -1.41 -0.79
CA ASP A 17 17.51 -0.79 0.44
C ASP A 17 16.68 -1.78 1.27
N LEU A 18 15.75 -2.52 0.64
CA LEU A 18 14.92 -3.53 1.28
C LEU A 18 15.79 -4.62 1.94
N THR A 19 16.76 -5.16 1.19
CA THR A 19 17.69 -6.18 1.70
C THR A 19 18.54 -5.66 2.87
N THR A 20 18.95 -4.40 2.80
CA THR A 20 19.75 -3.75 3.86
C THR A 20 18.90 -3.56 5.11
N VAL A 21 17.71 -2.99 4.96
CA VAL A 21 16.79 -2.77 6.09
C VAL A 21 16.43 -4.09 6.78
N LYS A 22 16.18 -5.17 5.99
CA LYS A 22 15.86 -6.49 6.57
C LYS A 22 17.01 -7.08 7.39
N LYS A 23 18.25 -6.80 7.02
CA LYS A 23 19.44 -7.26 7.79
C LYS A 23 19.62 -6.48 9.09
N GLU A 24 19.32 -5.19 9.06
CA GLU A 24 19.55 -4.29 10.20
C GLU A 24 18.39 -4.27 11.18
N LEU A 25 17.15 -4.52 10.72
CA LEU A 25 15.95 -4.40 11.53
C LEU A 25 15.18 -5.71 11.58
N ASN A 26 14.83 -6.13 12.79
CA ASN A 26 13.92 -7.27 13.01
C ASN A 26 12.45 -6.79 13.01
N MET A 27 12.03 -6.22 11.88
CA MET A 27 10.68 -5.68 11.69
C MET A 27 10.07 -6.22 10.40
N PRO A 28 8.73 -6.36 10.32
CA PRO A 28 8.04 -6.61 9.05
C PRO A 28 8.27 -5.47 8.06
N ILE A 29 8.52 -5.81 6.80
CA ILE A 29 8.82 -4.85 5.74
C ILE A 29 7.80 -4.95 4.62
N LEU A 30 7.20 -3.80 4.28
CA LEU A 30 6.36 -3.64 3.10
C LEU A 30 7.22 -3.20 1.90
N GLN A 31 7.23 -4.00 0.82
CA GLN A 31 7.72 -3.51 -0.47
C GLN A 31 6.65 -2.62 -1.11
N LYS A 32 6.90 -1.31 -1.10
CA LYS A 32 6.02 -0.31 -1.70
C LYS A 32 6.46 -0.01 -3.13
N ASP A 33 5.94 -0.79 -4.05
CA ASP A 33 6.25 -0.70 -5.49
C ASP A 33 5.01 -0.99 -6.34
N PHE A 34 5.07 -0.72 -7.65
CA PHE A 34 4.03 -1.09 -8.60
C PHE A 34 4.20 -2.55 -9.01
N ILE A 35 3.44 -3.45 -8.38
CA ILE A 35 3.46 -4.89 -8.66
C ILE A 35 2.32 -5.22 -9.64
N TYR A 36 2.68 -5.81 -10.77
CA TYR A 36 1.77 -6.24 -11.83
C TYR A 36 2.10 -7.64 -12.38
N ASP A 37 3.18 -8.25 -11.92
CA ASP A 37 3.66 -9.57 -12.34
C ASP A 37 4.09 -10.41 -11.12
N GLU A 38 3.79 -11.70 -11.14
CA GLU A 38 4.12 -12.63 -10.05
C GLU A 38 5.61 -12.71 -9.77
N TRP A 39 6.46 -12.53 -10.81
CA TRP A 39 7.90 -12.51 -10.64
C TRP A 39 8.37 -11.45 -9.64
N GLN A 40 7.71 -10.28 -9.63
CA GLN A 40 8.04 -9.22 -8.67
C GLN A 40 7.77 -9.64 -7.22
N ILE A 41 6.77 -10.52 -7.00
CA ILE A 41 6.47 -11.06 -5.67
C ILE A 41 7.54 -12.06 -5.22
N PHE A 42 8.01 -12.93 -6.14
CA PHE A 42 9.14 -13.82 -5.85
C PHE A 42 10.40 -13.03 -5.53
N GLU A 43 10.68 -11.99 -6.27
CA GLU A 43 11.82 -11.10 -6.01
C GLU A 43 11.68 -10.39 -4.66
N ALA A 44 10.50 -9.81 -4.36
CA ALA A 44 10.18 -9.21 -3.07
C ALA A 44 10.49 -10.17 -1.90
N LYS A 45 9.97 -11.39 -1.99
CA LYS A 45 10.22 -12.44 -1.00
C LYS A 45 11.70 -12.75 -0.83
N SER A 46 12.42 -12.91 -1.94
CA SER A 46 13.86 -13.23 -1.94
C SER A 46 14.70 -12.13 -1.29
N CYS A 47 14.25 -10.88 -1.38
CA CYS A 47 14.88 -9.72 -0.76
C CYS A 47 14.45 -9.47 0.69
N GLY A 48 13.52 -10.27 1.21
CA GLY A 48 13.10 -10.25 2.62
C GLY A 48 11.88 -9.38 2.90
N ALA A 49 11.06 -9.04 1.90
CA ALA A 49 9.77 -8.41 2.15
C ALA A 49 8.82 -9.39 2.84
N ASP A 50 8.05 -8.89 3.80
CA ASP A 50 7.01 -9.62 4.52
C ASP A 50 5.63 -9.30 3.96
N CYS A 51 5.48 -8.14 3.31
CA CYS A 51 4.23 -7.65 2.73
C CYS A 51 4.51 -6.98 1.38
N ILE A 52 3.54 -7.07 0.46
CA ILE A 52 3.56 -6.39 -0.83
C ILE A 52 2.41 -5.39 -0.95
N LEU A 53 2.57 -4.39 -1.82
CA LEU A 53 1.53 -3.46 -2.21
C LEU A 53 0.92 -3.87 -3.55
N LEU A 54 -0.41 -3.93 -3.62
CA LEU A 54 -1.17 -4.13 -4.85
C LEU A 54 -2.13 -2.96 -5.06
N ILE A 55 -1.96 -2.21 -6.15
CA ILE A 55 -2.78 -1.03 -6.44
C ILE A 55 -3.94 -1.42 -7.34
N SER A 56 -5.16 -1.37 -6.79
CA SER A 56 -6.37 -1.87 -7.44
C SER A 56 -6.68 -1.17 -8.76
N GLU A 57 -6.42 0.13 -8.88
CA GLU A 57 -6.68 0.90 -10.10
C GLU A 57 -5.88 0.43 -11.32
N TYR A 58 -4.76 -0.25 -11.13
CA TYR A 58 -3.88 -0.70 -12.22
C TYR A 58 -4.00 -2.19 -12.53
N LEU A 59 -4.83 -2.92 -11.76
CA LEU A 59 -5.00 -4.36 -11.86
C LEU A 59 -6.48 -4.71 -12.07
N ASN A 60 -6.80 -5.61 -12.98
CA ASN A 60 -8.13 -6.18 -13.04
C ASN A 60 -8.35 -7.22 -11.93
N PHE A 61 -9.58 -7.75 -11.81
CA PHE A 61 -9.93 -8.69 -10.73
C PHE A 61 -9.10 -9.97 -10.79
N GLU A 62 -8.93 -10.54 -11.98
CA GLU A 62 -8.19 -11.78 -12.20
C GLU A 62 -6.70 -11.62 -11.87
N GLN A 63 -6.12 -10.48 -12.25
CA GLN A 63 -4.73 -10.14 -11.91
C GLN A 63 -4.55 -10.01 -10.39
N LEU A 64 -5.43 -9.23 -9.73
CA LEU A 64 -5.39 -9.11 -8.27
C LEU A 64 -5.49 -10.47 -7.59
N GLN A 65 -6.44 -11.31 -8.03
CA GLN A 65 -6.62 -12.63 -7.46
C GLN A 65 -5.41 -13.54 -7.67
N SER A 66 -4.75 -13.48 -8.85
CA SER A 66 -3.54 -14.26 -9.11
C SER A 66 -2.38 -13.82 -8.24
N LEU A 67 -2.12 -12.50 -8.18
CA LEU A 67 -1.04 -11.94 -7.37
C LEU A 67 -1.25 -12.20 -5.87
N LEU A 68 -2.48 -12.10 -5.38
CA LEU A 68 -2.82 -12.43 -3.99
C LEU A 68 -2.55 -13.91 -3.67
N ARG A 69 -2.91 -14.84 -4.56
CA ARG A 69 -2.59 -16.26 -4.38
C ARG A 69 -1.09 -16.52 -4.35
N THR A 70 -0.34 -15.84 -5.20
CA THR A 70 1.13 -15.96 -5.21
C THR A 70 1.72 -15.45 -3.90
N ALA A 71 1.26 -14.31 -3.38
CA ALA A 71 1.70 -13.80 -2.09
C ALA A 71 1.34 -14.79 -0.95
N GLU A 72 0.12 -15.31 -0.92
CA GLU A 72 -0.33 -16.29 0.07
C GLU A 72 0.52 -17.57 0.05
N ASN A 73 0.81 -18.12 -1.14
CA ASN A 73 1.68 -19.29 -1.31
C ASN A 73 3.11 -19.08 -0.81
N LEU A 74 3.56 -17.83 -0.81
CA LEU A 74 4.88 -17.42 -0.29
C LEU A 74 4.83 -16.98 1.17
N GLU A 75 3.69 -17.15 1.85
CA GLU A 75 3.50 -16.68 3.22
C GLU A 75 3.84 -15.19 3.37
N MET A 76 3.34 -14.37 2.45
CA MET A 76 3.47 -12.92 2.46
C MET A 76 2.10 -12.28 2.67
N ASP A 77 2.06 -11.22 3.46
CA ASP A 77 0.90 -10.35 3.52
C ASP A 77 0.77 -9.50 2.25
N ALA A 78 -0.44 -9.05 1.98
CA ALA A 78 -0.72 -8.08 0.92
C ALA A 78 -1.54 -6.91 1.47
N LEU A 79 -1.16 -5.70 1.07
CA LEU A 79 -1.92 -4.48 1.23
C LEU A 79 -2.54 -4.12 -0.13
N VAL A 80 -3.86 -4.17 -0.23
CA VAL A 80 -4.57 -3.77 -1.45
C VAL A 80 -5.00 -2.33 -1.32
N GLU A 81 -4.33 -1.46 -2.08
CA GLU A 81 -4.53 -0.01 -2.06
C GLU A 81 -5.54 0.42 -3.13
N PHE A 82 -6.38 1.41 -2.79
CA PHE A 82 -7.22 2.13 -3.75
C PHE A 82 -7.43 3.60 -3.34
N HIS A 83 -7.77 4.43 -4.32
CA HIS A 83 -8.23 5.80 -4.13
C HIS A 83 -9.67 5.98 -4.60
N ARG A 84 -10.02 5.43 -5.77
CA ARG A 84 -11.33 5.60 -6.38
C ARG A 84 -12.34 4.66 -5.75
N LEU A 85 -13.50 5.20 -5.38
CA LEU A 85 -14.55 4.45 -4.69
C LEU A 85 -15.16 3.31 -5.55
N ASP A 86 -15.12 3.41 -6.88
CA ASP A 86 -15.58 2.37 -7.79
C ASP A 86 -14.75 1.08 -7.73
N GLU A 87 -13.53 1.15 -7.20
CA GLU A 87 -12.68 -0.02 -6.94
C GLU A 87 -13.16 -0.89 -5.77
N LEU A 88 -13.91 -0.30 -4.82
CA LEU A 88 -14.33 -0.99 -3.60
C LEU A 88 -15.12 -2.27 -3.89
N GLY A 89 -16.02 -2.25 -4.87
CA GLY A 89 -16.80 -3.43 -5.26
C GLY A 89 -15.94 -4.60 -5.75
N LYS A 90 -14.80 -4.32 -6.37
CA LYS A 90 -13.81 -5.32 -6.77
C LYS A 90 -13.07 -5.87 -5.55
N ILE A 91 -12.63 -5.01 -4.65
CA ILE A 91 -11.77 -5.33 -3.51
C ILE A 91 -12.48 -6.21 -2.47
N ILE A 92 -13.72 -5.89 -2.11
CA ILE A 92 -14.47 -6.64 -1.10
C ILE A 92 -14.81 -8.09 -1.49
N ASN A 93 -14.64 -8.46 -2.76
CA ASN A 93 -14.80 -9.83 -3.25
C ASN A 93 -13.49 -10.63 -3.25
N LEU A 94 -12.39 -10.04 -2.78
CA LEU A 94 -11.10 -10.70 -2.65
C LEU A 94 -10.90 -11.26 -1.25
N ASN A 95 -10.13 -12.35 -1.13
CA ASN A 95 -9.70 -12.89 0.17
C ASN A 95 -8.52 -12.08 0.71
N ILE A 96 -8.80 -10.95 1.32
CA ILE A 96 -7.78 -10.02 1.87
C ILE A 96 -8.14 -9.59 3.29
N LYS A 97 -7.14 -9.11 4.02
CA LYS A 97 -7.31 -8.54 5.37
C LYS A 97 -7.01 -7.04 5.40
N ASN A 98 -6.04 -6.59 4.62
CA ASN A 98 -5.49 -5.25 4.70
C ASN A 98 -5.93 -4.44 3.48
N ILE A 99 -6.63 -3.34 3.72
CA ILE A 99 -7.09 -2.39 2.69
C ILE A 99 -6.44 -1.04 2.95
N GLY A 100 -5.71 -0.56 1.95
CA GLY A 100 -5.17 0.80 1.91
C GLY A 100 -6.16 1.75 1.24
N ILE A 101 -6.50 2.84 1.91
CA ILE A 101 -7.27 3.92 1.29
C ILE A 101 -6.35 5.13 1.15
N ASN A 102 -5.96 5.41 -0.10
CA ASN A 102 -4.99 6.44 -0.38
C ASN A 102 -5.66 7.82 -0.51
N ASN A 103 -5.26 8.74 0.34
CA ASN A 103 -5.69 10.15 0.28
C ASN A 103 -5.16 10.89 -0.95
N ARG A 104 -4.14 10.34 -1.61
CA ARG A 104 -3.57 10.90 -2.84
C ARG A 104 -4.19 10.22 -4.06
N ASN A 105 -4.73 11.02 -4.96
CA ASN A 105 -5.10 10.55 -6.29
C ASN A 105 -3.83 10.23 -7.10
N LEU A 106 -3.70 8.98 -7.57
CA LEU A 106 -2.49 8.54 -8.26
C LEU A 106 -2.37 9.08 -9.69
N VAL A 107 -3.43 9.68 -10.24
CA VAL A 107 -3.42 10.29 -11.58
C VAL A 107 -3.16 11.81 -11.49
N SER A 108 -3.94 12.54 -10.69
CA SER A 108 -3.79 13.99 -10.54
C SER A 108 -2.68 14.39 -9.55
N LEU A 109 -2.23 13.45 -8.70
CA LEU A 109 -1.31 13.63 -7.57
C LEU A 109 -1.83 14.57 -6.48
N GLU A 110 -3.06 15.03 -6.57
CA GLU A 110 -3.71 15.81 -5.54
C GLU A 110 -3.98 14.97 -4.30
N THR A 111 -3.80 15.57 -3.13
CA THR A 111 -3.98 14.90 -1.83
C THR A 111 -5.08 15.59 -1.04
N ASN A 112 -6.05 14.81 -0.58
CA ASN A 112 -7.10 15.25 0.33
C ASN A 112 -7.09 14.35 1.58
N VAL A 113 -6.56 14.86 2.68
CA VAL A 113 -6.42 14.11 3.95
C VAL A 113 -7.75 13.62 4.53
N LEU A 114 -8.89 14.12 4.06
CA LEU A 114 -10.21 13.68 4.51
C LEU A 114 -10.80 12.56 3.63
N HIS A 115 -10.19 12.26 2.49
CA HIS A 115 -10.74 11.31 1.53
C HIS A 115 -10.99 9.92 2.12
N CYS A 116 -9.99 9.36 2.80
CA CYS A 116 -10.13 8.04 3.45
C CYS A 116 -11.23 8.03 4.51
N LEU A 117 -11.36 9.09 5.32
CA LEU A 117 -12.44 9.23 6.30
C LEU A 117 -13.81 9.23 5.63
N ASP A 118 -13.97 9.98 4.55
CA ASP A 118 -15.21 10.06 3.79
C ASP A 118 -15.60 8.71 3.19
N VAL A 119 -14.62 8.01 2.59
CA VAL A 119 -14.82 6.65 2.04
C VAL A 119 -15.22 5.68 3.14
N TYR A 120 -14.47 5.66 4.26
CA TYR A 120 -14.72 4.76 5.37
C TYR A 120 -16.08 5.01 6.02
N ALA A 121 -16.42 6.26 6.34
CA ALA A 121 -17.68 6.62 6.99
C ALA A 121 -18.90 6.20 6.16
N LYS A 122 -18.84 6.41 4.83
CA LYS A 122 -19.92 6.03 3.90
C LYS A 122 -20.06 4.53 3.69
N ASN A 123 -18.98 3.77 3.91
CA ASN A 123 -18.92 2.33 3.62
C ASN A 123 -18.58 1.49 4.87
N LYS A 124 -18.79 2.01 6.07
CA LYS A 124 -18.39 1.39 7.34
C LYS A 124 -18.85 -0.06 7.47
N ASN A 125 -20.08 -0.37 7.04
CA ASN A 125 -20.63 -1.72 7.13
C ASN A 125 -19.89 -2.74 6.25
N LEU A 126 -19.35 -2.30 5.12
CA LEU A 126 -18.55 -3.14 4.21
C LEU A 126 -17.10 -3.27 4.67
N LEU A 127 -16.57 -2.26 5.33
CA LEU A 127 -15.15 -2.13 5.66
C LEU A 127 -14.81 -2.53 7.11
N LYS A 128 -15.79 -2.73 7.98
CA LYS A 128 -15.60 -2.97 9.43
C LYS A 128 -14.76 -4.20 9.79
N ASP A 129 -14.74 -5.20 8.91
CA ASP A 129 -14.06 -6.47 9.16
C ASP A 129 -12.64 -6.51 8.55
N TYR A 130 -12.22 -5.41 7.93
CA TYR A 130 -10.89 -5.24 7.34
C TYR A 130 -9.99 -4.36 8.21
N ASN A 131 -8.70 -4.59 8.12
CA ASN A 131 -7.69 -3.67 8.61
C ASN A 131 -7.59 -2.49 7.63
N ILE A 132 -8.06 -1.32 8.03
CA ILE A 132 -7.98 -0.12 7.19
C ILE A 132 -6.68 0.60 7.47
N ILE A 133 -5.90 0.83 6.43
CA ILE A 133 -4.67 1.61 6.44
C ILE A 133 -4.92 2.91 5.69
N ALA A 134 -4.82 4.04 6.38
CA ALA A 134 -4.94 5.35 5.76
C ALA A 134 -3.58 5.80 5.23
N GLU A 135 -3.53 6.20 3.95
CA GLU A 135 -2.29 6.49 3.26
C GLU A 135 -2.24 7.93 2.75
N SER A 136 -1.07 8.53 2.83
CA SER A 136 -0.74 9.85 2.31
C SER A 136 -1.41 11.04 3.00
N GLY A 137 -0.75 12.21 2.93
CA GLY A 137 -1.32 13.52 3.28
C GLY A 137 -1.31 13.88 4.75
N PHE A 138 -0.76 13.05 5.62
CA PHE A 138 -0.63 13.36 7.05
C PHE A 138 0.50 14.36 7.25
N SER A 139 0.18 15.52 7.84
CA SER A 139 1.12 16.61 8.08
C SER A 139 1.15 17.07 9.55
N SER A 140 0.24 16.57 10.38
CA SER A 140 0.13 16.97 11.77
C SER A 140 -0.45 15.85 12.65
N ASN A 141 -0.23 15.94 13.95
CA ASN A 141 -0.89 15.07 14.93
C ASN A 141 -2.41 15.25 14.94
N ASP A 142 -2.91 16.42 14.58
CA ASP A 142 -4.36 16.66 14.48
C ASP A 142 -5.00 15.85 13.36
N ASP A 143 -4.28 15.65 12.24
CA ASP A 143 -4.74 14.76 11.18
C ASP A 143 -4.86 13.32 11.71
N ILE A 144 -3.85 12.83 12.42
CA ILE A 144 -3.84 11.49 13.02
C ILE A 144 -4.98 11.34 14.04
N ASN A 145 -5.12 12.28 14.97
CA ASN A 145 -6.16 12.23 16.01
C ASN A 145 -7.56 12.16 15.39
N ARG A 146 -7.82 12.92 14.33
CA ARG A 146 -9.10 12.87 13.62
C ARG A 146 -9.42 11.48 13.08
N TYR A 147 -8.45 10.74 12.60
CA TYR A 147 -8.62 9.36 12.14
C TYR A 147 -8.86 8.37 13.28
N LEU A 148 -8.15 8.56 14.40
CA LEU A 148 -8.35 7.75 15.62
C LEU A 148 -9.77 7.86 16.15
N ASP A 149 -10.38 9.05 16.08
CA ASP A 149 -11.78 9.29 16.49
C ASP A 149 -12.79 8.46 15.66
N TYR A 150 -12.43 8.09 14.41
CA TYR A 150 -13.21 7.20 13.55
C TYR A 150 -12.88 5.71 13.73
N GLY A 151 -11.87 5.38 14.56
CA GLY A 151 -11.40 4.02 14.80
C GLY A 151 -10.42 3.51 13.73
N ILE A 152 -9.82 4.40 12.94
CA ILE A 152 -8.73 4.07 12.01
C ILE A 152 -7.40 4.32 12.71
N GLU A 153 -6.67 3.24 13.01
CA GLU A 153 -5.48 3.25 13.84
C GLU A 153 -4.19 2.91 13.07
N ARG A 154 -4.29 2.69 11.76
CA ARG A 154 -3.16 2.27 10.92
C ARG A 154 -2.91 3.28 9.83
N PHE A 155 -1.64 3.69 9.70
CA PHE A 155 -1.22 4.77 8.81
C PHE A 155 0.00 4.38 8.02
N LEU A 156 0.05 4.79 6.75
CA LEU A 156 1.24 4.72 5.92
C LEU A 156 1.72 6.15 5.66
N ILE A 157 2.77 6.55 6.37
CA ILE A 157 3.31 7.92 6.37
C ILE A 157 4.76 7.87 5.87
N GLY A 158 5.05 8.57 4.78
CA GLY A 158 6.39 8.66 4.22
C GLY A 158 6.93 10.09 4.21
N GLU A 159 6.30 10.96 3.44
CA GLU A 159 6.81 12.29 3.14
C GLU A 159 7.04 13.18 4.38
N HIS A 160 6.16 13.11 5.37
CA HIS A 160 6.27 13.92 6.58
C HIS A 160 7.48 13.48 7.44
N LEU A 161 7.67 12.18 7.62
CA LEU A 161 8.79 11.64 8.37
C LEU A 161 10.15 11.94 7.72
N LEU A 162 10.18 12.09 6.40
CA LEU A 162 11.41 12.45 5.67
C LEU A 162 11.72 13.96 5.72
N LYS A 163 10.72 14.80 6.01
CA LYS A 163 10.87 16.26 6.12
C LYS A 163 11.22 16.75 7.53
N GLU A 164 10.80 16.02 8.55
CA GLU A 164 11.28 16.22 9.92
C GLU A 164 12.66 15.57 10.03
N SER A 165 13.64 16.23 9.44
CA SER A 165 15.02 15.78 9.51
C SER A 165 15.50 15.76 10.95
N PHE A 166 16.03 14.65 11.28
CA PHE A 166 16.90 14.27 12.35
C PHE A 166 18.02 15.28 12.61
#